data_0de9f9cb2191557657f0da5b13047084
#
_entry.id   0de9f9cb2191557657f0da5b13047084
#
_cell.length_a   1.000
_cell.length_b   1.000
_cell.length_c   1.000
_cell.angle_alpha   90.00
_cell.angle_beta   90.00
_cell.angle_gamma   90.00
#
_symmetry.space_group_name_H-M   'P 1'
#
loop_
_entity.id
_entity.type
_entity.pdbx_description
1 polymer ?
#
loop_
_entity_poly.entity_id
_entity_poly.type
_entity_poly.pdbx_seq_one_letter_code
_entity_poly.pdbx_strand_id
1 'polypeptide(L)'
;MDGTRRSFDLEAIRADFPILSREVHGKPLVYLDNAASAQKPVQVTGRMQRVFDLEYSNVHRGLHYLSNTSTEAFEDARRTVQNFLNAASDTQVIFTGGATDAINLVAHSYLEPRLKPGDEIILSEM
;
A
#
# COMPACT_ATOMS: atom_id res chain seq x y z
N MET A 1 -3.28 -26.71 -24.27
CA MET A 1 -3.39 -25.65 -23.25
C MET A 1 -2.86 -24.36 -23.87
N ASP A 2 -3.76 -23.59 -24.44
CA ASP A 2 -3.42 -22.36 -25.15
C ASP A 2 -3.19 -21.26 -24.11
N GLY A 3 -1.91 -21.02 -23.80
CA GLY A 3 -1.48 -19.97 -22.91
C GLY A 3 -1.48 -18.64 -23.64
N THR A 4 -2.62 -18.02 -23.82
CA THR A 4 -2.73 -16.63 -24.25
C THR A 4 -2.01 -15.76 -23.21
N ARG A 5 -0.71 -15.50 -23.43
CA ARG A 5 0.00 -14.42 -22.76
C ARG A 5 -0.80 -13.14 -23.01
N ARG A 6 -1.46 -12.62 -21.99
CA ARG A 6 -2.02 -11.27 -22.07
C ARG A 6 -0.88 -10.35 -22.46
N SER A 7 -1.00 -9.73 -23.63
CA SER A 7 -0.02 -8.71 -24.04
C SER A 7 -0.02 -7.60 -23.00
N PHE A 8 1.17 -7.19 -22.56
CA PHE A 8 1.32 -6.06 -21.67
C PHE A 8 0.91 -4.78 -22.41
N ASP A 9 -0.25 -4.24 -22.07
CA ASP A 9 -0.78 -3.01 -22.67
C ASP A 9 -0.25 -1.80 -21.91
N LEU A 10 0.87 -1.26 -22.37
CA LEU A 10 1.53 -0.12 -21.77
C LEU A 10 0.65 1.14 -21.80
N GLU A 11 -0.06 1.38 -22.88
CA GLU A 11 -0.88 2.58 -23.03
C GLU A 11 -2.09 2.55 -22.09
N ALA A 12 -2.75 1.41 -21.96
CA ALA A 12 -3.83 1.23 -21.01
C ALA A 12 -3.37 1.45 -19.57
N ILE A 13 -2.19 0.91 -19.21
CA ILE A 13 -1.61 1.12 -17.86
C ILE A 13 -1.27 2.60 -17.64
N ARG A 14 -0.64 3.26 -18.62
CA ARG A 14 -0.29 4.68 -18.49
C ARG A 14 -1.51 5.58 -18.37
N ALA A 15 -2.62 5.24 -19.03
CA ALA A 15 -3.87 5.99 -18.95
C ALA A 15 -4.47 6.03 -17.53
N ASP A 16 -4.17 5.02 -16.69
CA ASP A 16 -4.56 5.02 -15.29
C ASP A 16 -3.84 6.09 -14.44
N PHE A 17 -2.77 6.69 -14.96
CA PHE A 17 -1.96 7.69 -14.25
C PHE A 17 -2.04 9.06 -14.94
N PRO A 18 -3.03 9.90 -14.62
CA PRO A 18 -3.24 11.19 -15.31
C PRO A 18 -2.02 12.12 -15.31
N ILE A 19 -1.17 12.03 -14.30
CA ILE A 19 0.05 12.84 -14.21
C ILE A 19 1.01 12.57 -15.38
N LEU A 20 0.98 11.38 -15.96
CA LEU A 20 1.84 10.99 -17.06
C LEU A 20 1.41 11.58 -18.42
N SER A 21 0.22 12.20 -18.48
CA SER A 21 -0.23 12.95 -19.66
C SER A 21 0.31 14.38 -19.73
N ARG A 22 1.04 14.83 -18.70
CA ARG A 22 1.61 16.18 -18.67
C ARG A 22 2.77 16.34 -19.64
N GLU A 23 2.93 17.58 -20.10
CA GLU A 23 4.11 18.00 -20.84
C GLU A 23 5.02 18.87 -19.96
N VAL A 24 6.31 18.71 -20.12
CA VAL A 24 7.36 19.51 -19.49
C VAL A 24 8.28 20.04 -20.57
N HIS A 25 8.39 21.35 -20.70
CA HIS A 25 9.15 22.03 -21.75
C HIS A 25 8.75 21.57 -23.19
N GLY A 26 7.45 21.35 -23.43
CA GLY A 26 6.91 20.91 -24.72
C GLY A 26 7.22 19.46 -25.08
N LYS A 27 7.59 18.63 -24.10
CA LYS A 27 7.84 17.20 -24.28
C LYS A 27 7.01 16.38 -23.29
N PRO A 28 6.59 15.16 -23.64
CA PRO A 28 5.90 14.27 -22.70
C PRO A 28 6.72 14.07 -21.42
N LEU A 29 6.03 14.06 -20.28
CA LEU A 29 6.66 13.79 -18.98
C LEU A 29 7.29 12.39 -18.96
N VAL A 30 8.57 12.32 -18.61
CA VAL A 30 9.27 11.10 -18.22
C VAL A 30 9.51 11.18 -16.71
N TYR A 31 8.92 10.22 -15.96
CA TYR A 31 9.04 10.14 -14.51
C TYR A 31 9.71 8.83 -14.12
N LEU A 32 10.90 8.90 -13.52
CA LEU A 32 11.73 7.73 -13.18
C LEU A 32 12.00 7.59 -11.68
N ASP A 33 11.31 8.38 -10.84
CA ASP A 33 11.54 8.43 -9.40
C ASP A 33 10.42 7.78 -8.57
N ASN A 34 9.81 6.72 -9.09
CA ASN A 34 8.75 5.99 -8.37
C ASN A 34 9.26 5.30 -7.09
N ALA A 35 10.56 5.04 -6.97
CA ALA A 35 11.15 4.47 -5.76
C ALA A 35 11.03 5.43 -4.56
N ALA A 36 11.20 6.73 -4.79
CA ALA A 36 11.03 7.76 -3.76
C ALA A 36 9.57 8.17 -3.61
N SER A 37 8.85 8.39 -4.73
CA SER A 37 7.46 8.89 -4.71
C SER A 37 6.65 8.23 -5.82
N ALA A 38 6.04 7.10 -5.52
CA ALA A 38 5.19 6.38 -6.47
C ALA A 38 3.98 7.22 -6.89
N GLN A 39 3.76 7.35 -8.19
CA GLN A 39 2.58 8.00 -8.73
C GLN A 39 1.32 7.18 -8.42
N LYS A 40 0.19 7.86 -8.32
CA LYS A 40 -1.08 7.24 -7.91
C LYS A 40 -2.00 7.06 -9.12
N PRO A 41 -2.50 5.85 -9.37
CA PRO A 41 -3.52 5.64 -10.39
C PRO A 41 -4.88 6.19 -9.96
N VAL A 42 -5.76 6.44 -10.92
CA VAL A 42 -7.12 6.99 -10.69
C VAL A 42 -7.94 6.13 -9.73
N GLN A 43 -7.74 4.83 -9.71
CA GLN A 43 -8.42 3.92 -8.78
C GLN A 43 -8.07 4.24 -7.32
N VAL A 44 -6.81 4.57 -7.02
CA VAL A 44 -6.37 4.94 -5.68
C VAL A 44 -6.91 6.31 -5.29
N THR A 45 -6.72 7.32 -6.14
CA THR A 45 -7.17 8.70 -5.84
C THR A 45 -8.69 8.78 -5.75
N GLY A 46 -9.42 8.08 -6.63
CA GLY A 46 -10.87 7.98 -6.57
C GLY A 46 -11.38 7.26 -5.32
N ARG A 47 -10.69 6.21 -4.87
CA ARG A 47 -11.03 5.52 -3.61
C ARG A 47 -10.83 6.44 -2.40
N MET A 48 -9.73 7.19 -2.36
CA MET A 48 -9.47 8.16 -1.30
C MET A 48 -10.54 9.25 -1.26
N GLN A 49 -10.88 9.83 -2.42
CA GLN A 49 -11.93 10.84 -2.53
C GLN A 49 -13.27 10.31 -2.02
N ARG A 50 -13.66 9.11 -2.42
CA ARG A 50 -14.90 8.47 -1.97
C ARG A 50 -14.96 8.29 -0.44
N VAL A 51 -13.83 7.95 0.19
CA VAL A 51 -13.78 7.84 1.66
C VAL A 51 -14.13 9.17 2.29
N PHE A 52 -13.50 10.27 1.86
CA PHE A 52 -13.75 11.59 2.43
C PHE A 52 -15.17 12.09 2.17
N ASP A 53 -15.71 11.84 1.00
CA ASP A 53 -17.02 12.35 0.62
C ASP A 53 -18.18 11.58 1.26
N LEU A 54 -18.03 10.27 1.47
CA LEU A 54 -19.19 9.40 1.73
C LEU A 54 -19.02 8.41 2.90
N GLU A 55 -17.80 8.13 3.34
CA GLU A 55 -17.56 6.98 4.24
C GLU A 55 -16.74 7.35 5.49
N TYR A 56 -16.19 8.56 5.56
CA TYR A 56 -15.21 8.93 6.58
C TYR A 56 -15.78 8.87 8.00
N SER A 57 -15.21 8.01 8.82
CA SER A 57 -15.54 7.84 10.24
C SER A 57 -14.45 7.11 11.01
N ASN A 58 -14.61 7.00 12.33
CA ASN A 58 -13.73 6.24 13.21
C ASN A 58 -13.80 4.73 12.87
N VAL A 59 -12.65 4.11 12.69
CA VAL A 59 -12.51 2.66 12.55
C VAL A 59 -12.55 2.02 13.93
N HIS A 60 -13.25 0.89 14.09
CA HIS A 60 -13.32 0.05 15.29
C HIS A 60 -13.88 0.71 16.57
N ARG A 61 -14.43 1.93 16.52
CA ARG A 61 -14.83 2.64 17.74
C ARG A 61 -16.26 3.17 17.75
N GLY A 62 -17.01 3.04 16.66
CA GLY A 62 -18.38 3.54 16.59
C GLY A 62 -19.39 2.42 16.43
N LEU A 63 -20.62 2.67 16.92
CA LEU A 63 -21.75 1.76 16.75
C LEU A 63 -22.75 2.25 15.69
N HIS A 64 -22.35 3.23 14.88
CA HIS A 64 -23.19 3.81 13.84
C HIS A 64 -22.75 3.37 12.44
N TYR A 65 -23.63 3.55 11.47
CA TYR A 65 -23.47 3.10 10.09
C TYR A 65 -22.09 3.46 9.47
N LEU A 66 -21.67 4.73 9.54
CA LEU A 66 -20.40 5.14 8.93
C LEU A 66 -19.19 4.47 9.56
N SER A 67 -19.20 4.28 10.90
CA SER A 67 -18.10 3.58 11.57
C SER A 67 -18.02 2.11 11.15
N ASN A 68 -19.15 1.44 11.00
CA ASN A 68 -19.19 0.06 10.52
C ASN A 68 -18.67 -0.02 9.07
N THR A 69 -19.14 0.87 8.20
CA THR A 69 -18.69 0.94 6.80
C THR A 69 -17.17 1.18 6.69
N SER A 70 -16.64 2.14 7.48
CA SER A 70 -15.20 2.40 7.51
C SER A 70 -14.40 1.21 8.05
N THR A 71 -14.92 0.52 9.08
CA THR A 71 -14.28 -0.66 9.65
C THR A 71 -14.26 -1.82 8.66
N GLU A 72 -15.38 -2.10 8.01
CA GLU A 72 -15.47 -3.16 6.99
C GLU A 72 -14.49 -2.89 5.84
N ALA A 73 -14.45 -1.66 5.31
CA ALA A 73 -13.54 -1.28 4.24
C ALA A 73 -12.05 -1.40 4.66
N PHE A 74 -11.72 -1.08 5.91
CA PHE A 74 -10.37 -1.20 6.46
C PHE A 74 -9.95 -2.68 6.56
N GLU A 75 -10.84 -3.54 7.07
CA GLU A 75 -10.55 -4.97 7.20
C GLU A 75 -10.55 -5.68 5.84
N ASP A 76 -11.36 -5.24 4.87
CA ASP A 76 -11.29 -5.73 3.49
C ASP A 76 -9.94 -5.40 2.83
N ALA A 77 -9.41 -4.20 3.07
CA ALA A 77 -8.07 -3.84 2.62
C ALA A 77 -7.00 -4.73 3.25
N ARG A 78 -7.12 -5.04 4.57
CA ARG A 78 -6.23 -5.96 5.27
C ARG A 78 -6.25 -7.36 4.65
N ARG A 79 -7.43 -7.91 4.39
CA ARG A 79 -7.59 -9.22 3.72
C ARG A 79 -7.03 -9.22 2.30
N THR A 80 -7.19 -8.11 1.58
CA THR A 80 -6.61 -7.96 0.24
C THR A 80 -5.08 -8.04 0.28
N VAL A 81 -4.45 -7.35 1.22
CA VAL A 81 -2.98 -7.40 1.42
C VAL A 81 -2.54 -8.78 1.89
N GLN A 82 -3.27 -9.39 2.83
CA GLN A 82 -3.02 -10.76 3.29
C GLN A 82 -2.98 -11.73 2.10
N ASN A 83 -3.98 -11.69 1.23
CA ASN A 83 -4.05 -12.58 0.07
C ASN A 83 -2.93 -12.31 -0.93
N PHE A 84 -2.59 -11.04 -1.18
CA PHE A 84 -1.50 -10.65 -2.06
C PHE A 84 -0.15 -11.17 -1.58
N LEU A 85 0.11 -11.09 -0.28
CA LEU A 85 1.34 -11.58 0.35
C LEU A 85 1.32 -13.09 0.64
N ASN A 86 0.19 -13.76 0.41
CA ASN A 86 -0.01 -15.16 0.80
C ASN A 86 0.26 -15.42 2.29
N ALA A 87 -0.12 -14.46 3.15
CA ALA A 87 0.00 -14.62 4.59
C ALA A 87 -1.08 -15.57 5.12
N ALA A 88 -0.77 -16.36 6.15
CA ALA A 88 -1.66 -17.38 6.68
C ALA A 88 -2.89 -16.78 7.39
N SER A 89 -2.81 -15.56 7.88
CA SER A 89 -3.90 -14.86 8.57
C SER A 89 -3.81 -13.35 8.31
N ASP A 90 -4.95 -12.67 8.30
CA ASP A 90 -5.04 -11.21 8.25
C ASP A 90 -4.41 -10.53 9.48
N THR A 91 -4.35 -11.22 10.62
CA THR A 91 -3.64 -10.76 11.83
C THR A 91 -2.13 -10.61 11.64
N GLN A 92 -1.56 -11.19 10.59
CA GLN A 92 -0.15 -11.02 10.22
C GLN A 92 0.11 -9.74 9.42
N VAL A 93 -0.94 -9.01 9.04
CA VAL A 93 -0.82 -7.73 8.33
C VAL A 93 -1.03 -6.58 9.30
N ILE A 94 0.00 -5.78 9.49
CA ILE A 94 -0.03 -4.61 10.37
C ILE A 94 0.19 -3.37 9.52
N PHE A 95 -0.80 -2.47 9.49
CA PHE A 95 -0.65 -1.16 8.84
C PHE A 95 0.07 -0.19 9.76
N THR A 96 1.06 0.51 9.23
CA THR A 96 1.87 1.52 9.93
C THR A 96 1.85 2.83 9.17
N GLY A 97 2.39 3.90 9.76
CA GLY A 97 2.51 5.22 9.13
C GLY A 97 3.54 5.26 7.98
N GLY A 98 4.38 4.23 7.85
CA GLY A 98 5.38 4.12 6.79
C GLY A 98 6.46 3.08 7.12
N ALA A 99 7.45 2.93 6.22
CA ALA A 99 8.51 1.95 6.35
C ALA A 99 9.35 2.14 7.64
N THR A 100 9.62 3.37 8.03
CA THR A 100 10.35 3.68 9.26
C THR A 100 9.62 3.14 10.49
N ASP A 101 8.31 3.37 10.59
CA ASP A 101 7.50 2.87 11.69
C ASP A 101 7.45 1.33 11.68
N ALA A 102 7.33 0.71 10.51
CA ALA A 102 7.32 -0.74 10.37
C ALA A 102 8.64 -1.36 10.82
N ILE A 103 9.78 -0.80 10.42
CA ILE A 103 11.11 -1.26 10.83
C ILE A 103 11.29 -1.08 12.34
N ASN A 104 10.93 0.06 12.90
CA ASN A 104 11.02 0.33 14.34
C ASN A 104 10.09 -0.60 15.14
N LEU A 105 8.89 -0.88 14.64
CA LEU A 105 7.98 -1.84 15.26
C LEU A 105 8.63 -3.23 15.37
N VAL A 106 9.27 -3.70 14.29
CA VAL A 106 9.99 -4.98 14.29
C VAL A 106 11.18 -4.92 15.23
N ALA A 107 11.99 -3.85 15.19
CA ALA A 107 13.16 -3.71 16.03
C ALA A 107 12.79 -3.76 17.52
N HIS A 108 11.88 -2.92 17.97
CA HIS A 108 11.56 -2.78 19.39
C HIS A 108 10.60 -3.85 19.92
N SER A 109 9.60 -4.27 19.14
CA SER A 109 8.55 -5.17 19.64
C SER A 109 8.85 -6.64 19.36
N TYR A 110 9.65 -6.94 18.35
CA TYR A 110 9.95 -8.32 17.97
C TYR A 110 11.40 -8.70 18.25
N LEU A 111 12.39 -7.93 17.81
CA LEU A 111 13.81 -8.28 17.95
C LEU A 111 14.32 -8.04 19.36
N GLU A 112 14.20 -6.84 19.89
CA GLU A 112 14.77 -6.46 21.19
C GLU A 112 14.44 -7.45 22.33
N PRO A 113 13.20 -7.91 22.54
CA PRO A 113 12.90 -8.89 23.58
C PRO A 113 13.42 -10.31 23.31
N ARG A 114 13.88 -10.60 22.10
CA ARG A 114 14.30 -11.94 21.67
C ARG A 114 15.80 -12.09 21.49
N LEU A 115 16.48 -10.98 21.23
CA LEU A 115 17.95 -10.98 21.03
C LEU A 115 18.68 -11.38 22.31
N LYS A 116 19.72 -12.19 22.15
CA LYS A 116 20.59 -12.66 23.19
C LYS A 116 22.04 -12.24 22.87
N PRO A 117 22.91 -12.17 23.88
CA PRO A 117 24.34 -11.94 23.64
C PRO A 117 24.91 -12.97 22.65
N GLY A 118 25.49 -12.48 21.55
CA GLY A 118 26.03 -13.32 20.47
C GLY A 118 25.13 -13.48 19.25
N ASP A 119 23.85 -13.02 19.29
CA ASP A 119 23.01 -12.95 18.12
C ASP A 119 23.50 -11.85 17.15
N GLU A 120 23.40 -12.09 15.86
CA GLU A 120 23.90 -11.20 14.83
C GLU A 120 22.76 -10.64 13.96
N ILE A 121 22.88 -9.37 13.57
CA ILE A 121 21.99 -8.72 12.62
C ILE A 121 22.82 -8.31 11.41
N ILE A 122 22.42 -8.78 10.21
CA ILE A 122 23.10 -8.44 8.97
C ILE A 122 22.36 -7.24 8.34
N LEU A 123 23.09 -6.17 8.06
CA LEU A 123 22.60 -4.97 7.39
C LEU A 123 23.40 -4.73 6.11
N SER A 124 22.77 -4.09 5.12
CA SER A 124 23.50 -3.57 3.96
C SER A 124 24.14 -2.23 4.29
N GLU A 125 25.24 -1.91 3.62
CA GLU A 125 25.96 -0.65 3.81
C GLU A 125 25.34 0.53 3.06
N MET A 126 24.26 0.32 2.30
CA MET A 126 23.61 1.38 1.51
C MET A 126 22.51 2.08 2.30
#